data_26f2b3d7a98854c903d889efbf2bcbe6
#
_entry.id   26f2b3d7a98854c903d889efbf2bcbe6
#
_cell.length_a   1.000
_cell.length_b   1.000
_cell.length_c   1.000
_cell.angle_alpha   90.00
_cell.angle_beta   90.00
_cell.angle_gamma   90.00
#
_symmetry.space_group_name_H-M   'P 1'
#
loop_
_entity.id
_entity.type
_entity.pdbx_description
1 polymer ?
#
loop_
_entity_poly.entity_id
_entity_poly.type
_entity_poly.pdbx_seq_one_letter_code
_entity_poly.pdbx_strand_id
1 'polypeptide(L)'
;VSGIAPDVIDTGFDFSNLILAPDTAVVLNNQVFVFTTQGVATVTENGATVASRFIENKLIPLTLHDNFKFASFGVSYESDRAYMLFVPTISTDTVATQCWRYNTFTQAWTRWNKPAVCANVNIKTNKLYWGNDDINEIEEERKSFDRLDFADRQYDTEIPPGGYDVSASTI
;
A
#
# COMPACT_ATOMS: atom_id res chain seq x y z
N VAL A 1 5.10 19.70 45.07
CA VAL A 1 5.72 19.59 43.75
C VAL A 1 4.57 19.36 42.79
N SER A 2 4.10 20.42 42.09
CA SER A 2 3.09 20.31 41.06
C SER A 2 3.77 19.78 39.78
N GLY A 3 3.46 18.54 39.44
CA GLY A 3 3.82 18.01 38.15
C GLY A 3 3.01 18.75 37.07
N ILE A 4 3.68 19.45 36.20
CA ILE A 4 3.06 19.98 34.97
C ILE A 4 2.69 18.76 34.16
N ALA A 5 1.39 18.53 33.94
CA ALA A 5 0.95 17.56 32.96
C ALA A 5 1.52 17.96 31.60
N PRO A 6 2.02 17.02 30.79
CA PRO A 6 2.47 17.37 29.45
C PRO A 6 1.30 18.05 28.73
N ASP A 7 1.57 19.23 28.19
CA ASP A 7 0.60 19.94 27.36
C ASP A 7 0.19 19.01 26.24
N VAL A 8 -1.07 18.59 26.26
CA VAL A 8 -1.70 17.99 25.10
C VAL A 8 -1.88 19.13 24.11
N ILE A 9 -1.02 19.19 23.12
CA ILE A 9 -1.16 20.15 22.03
C ILE A 9 -2.40 19.73 21.25
N ASP A 10 -3.52 20.39 21.54
CA ASP A 10 -4.71 20.32 20.71
C ASP A 10 -4.37 21.06 19.40
N THR A 11 -4.14 20.30 18.34
CA THR A 11 -3.84 20.86 17.01
C THR A 11 -5.07 21.52 16.38
N GLY A 12 -6.24 21.44 17.02
CA GLY A 12 -7.48 22.05 16.55
C GLY A 12 -8.06 21.41 15.27
N PHE A 13 -7.50 20.29 14.82
CA PHE A 13 -7.98 19.55 13.65
C PHE A 13 -8.68 18.27 14.09
N ASP A 14 -10.01 18.27 14.05
CA ASP A 14 -10.81 17.06 14.22
C ASP A 14 -11.15 16.45 12.86
N PHE A 15 -10.45 15.37 12.51
CA PHE A 15 -10.68 14.58 11.31
C PHE A 15 -11.58 13.37 11.53
N SER A 16 -12.02 13.13 12.73
CA SER A 16 -12.74 11.90 13.09
C SER A 16 -13.98 11.67 12.23
N ASN A 17 -14.68 12.72 11.87
CA ASN A 17 -15.88 12.67 11.03
C ASN A 17 -15.59 12.54 9.53
N LEU A 18 -14.34 12.71 9.12
CA LEU A 18 -13.92 12.65 7.71
C LEU A 18 -13.30 11.30 7.34
N ILE A 19 -12.90 10.50 8.32
CA ILE A 19 -12.27 9.19 8.09
C ILE A 19 -13.33 8.21 7.56
N LEU A 20 -13.13 7.71 6.34
CA LEU A 20 -14.02 6.73 5.72
C LEU A 20 -13.64 5.30 6.06
N ALA A 21 -12.35 4.98 6.07
CA ALA A 21 -11.82 3.64 6.31
C ALA A 21 -10.72 3.72 7.37
N PRO A 22 -11.04 3.41 8.66
CA PRO A 22 -10.08 3.55 9.76
C PRO A 22 -8.81 2.71 9.59
N ASP A 23 -8.93 1.50 9.02
CA ASP A 23 -7.81 0.58 8.82
C ASP A 23 -6.79 1.08 7.76
N THR A 24 -7.09 2.18 7.09
CA THR A 24 -6.15 2.85 6.18
C THR A 24 -5.20 3.81 6.91
N ALA A 25 -5.41 4.06 8.21
CA ALA A 25 -4.59 4.96 8.99
C ALA A 25 -3.25 4.32 9.36
N VAL A 26 -2.16 4.90 8.89
CA VAL A 26 -0.79 4.45 9.19
C VAL A 26 0.14 5.62 9.39
N VAL A 27 1.17 5.40 10.19
CA VAL A 27 2.26 6.38 10.38
C VAL A 27 3.39 6.06 9.40
N LEU A 28 3.84 7.07 8.69
CA LEU A 28 5.00 7.00 7.80
C LEU A 28 5.76 8.32 7.85
N ASN A 29 7.07 8.28 8.16
CA ASN A 29 7.93 9.47 8.22
C ASN A 29 7.36 10.61 9.11
N ASN A 30 6.91 10.31 10.32
CA ASN A 30 6.27 11.26 11.24
C ASN A 30 5.00 11.94 10.71
N GLN A 31 4.35 11.36 9.73
CA GLN A 31 3.07 11.81 9.20
C GLN A 31 2.05 10.68 9.30
N VAL A 32 0.81 11.01 9.58
CA VAL A 32 -0.29 10.06 9.54
C VAL A 32 -0.93 10.14 8.16
N PHE A 33 -0.99 9.01 7.47
CA PHE A 33 -1.76 8.84 6.24
C PHE A 33 -3.08 8.17 6.58
N VAL A 34 -4.17 8.67 6.05
CA VAL A 34 -5.51 8.10 6.27
C VAL A 34 -6.44 8.39 5.09
N PHE A 35 -7.33 7.47 4.78
CA PHE A 35 -8.34 7.70 3.75
C PHE A 35 -9.55 8.41 4.34
N THR A 36 -9.87 9.55 3.75
CA THR A 36 -10.98 10.43 4.17
C THR A 36 -12.01 10.58 3.05
N THR A 37 -13.10 11.28 3.34
CA THR A 37 -14.11 11.67 2.33
C THR A 37 -13.56 12.51 1.18
N GLN A 38 -12.39 13.13 1.38
CA GLN A 38 -11.71 13.94 0.38
C GLN A 38 -10.55 13.22 -0.33
N GLY A 39 -10.38 11.92 -0.05
CA GLY A 39 -9.27 11.12 -0.52
C GLY A 39 -8.23 10.83 0.56
N VAL A 40 -7.03 10.45 0.19
CA VAL A 40 -5.95 10.20 1.15
C VAL A 40 -5.40 11.53 1.66
N ALA A 41 -5.53 11.73 2.95
CA ALA A 41 -4.97 12.88 3.66
C ALA A 41 -3.67 12.50 4.37
N THR A 42 -2.75 13.43 4.42
CA THR A 42 -1.58 13.41 5.31
C THR A 42 -1.79 14.41 6.42
N VAL A 43 -1.64 13.94 7.65
CA VAL A 43 -1.77 14.77 8.86
C VAL A 43 -0.40 14.91 9.50
N THR A 44 -0.01 16.15 9.76
CA THR A 44 1.24 16.53 10.43
C THR A 44 0.93 17.47 11.58
N GLU A 45 1.93 17.82 12.38
CA GLU A 45 1.79 18.83 13.44
C GLU A 45 1.33 20.21 12.90
N ASN A 46 1.58 20.49 11.63
CA ASN A 46 1.25 21.77 10.99
C ASN A 46 -0.12 21.79 10.30
N GLY A 47 -0.83 20.66 10.33
CA GLY A 47 -2.14 20.52 9.70
C GLY A 47 -2.26 19.33 8.78
N ALA A 48 -3.34 19.31 7.99
CA ALA A 48 -3.63 18.23 7.06
C ALA A 48 -3.63 18.71 5.61
N THR A 49 -3.16 17.83 4.74
CA THR A 49 -3.16 18.05 3.28
C THR A 49 -3.66 16.82 2.55
N VAL A 50 -4.34 16.99 1.42
CA VAL A 50 -4.81 15.86 0.60
C VAL A 50 -3.71 15.46 -0.38
N ALA A 51 -3.10 14.30 -0.16
CA ALA A 51 -2.04 13.76 -0.99
C ALA A 51 -2.54 13.14 -2.30
N SER A 52 -3.80 12.74 -2.37
CA SER A 52 -4.38 12.03 -3.52
C SER A 52 -5.10 12.92 -4.52
N ARG A 53 -4.93 14.24 -4.50
CA ARG A 53 -5.66 15.15 -5.39
C ARG A 53 -5.57 14.78 -6.87
N PHE A 54 -4.40 14.36 -7.33
CA PHE A 54 -4.18 14.01 -8.74
C PHE A 54 -4.88 12.73 -9.19
N ILE A 55 -5.28 11.87 -8.25
CA ILE A 55 -5.98 10.60 -8.51
C ILE A 55 -7.35 10.54 -7.85
N GLU A 56 -7.87 11.67 -7.38
CA GLU A 56 -9.15 11.77 -6.69
C GLU A 56 -10.29 11.16 -7.52
N ASN A 57 -10.31 11.44 -8.82
CA ASN A 57 -11.28 10.89 -9.75
C ASN A 57 -11.24 9.36 -9.89
N LYS A 58 -10.19 8.70 -9.40
CA LYS A 58 -10.06 7.24 -9.37
C LYS A 58 -10.41 6.66 -8.01
N LEU A 59 -10.11 7.38 -6.93
CA LEU A 59 -10.31 6.91 -5.57
C LEU A 59 -11.72 7.18 -5.04
N ILE A 60 -12.26 8.38 -5.26
CA ILE A 60 -13.57 8.75 -4.71
C ILE A 60 -14.70 7.84 -5.19
N PRO A 61 -14.79 7.42 -6.47
CA PRO A 61 -15.83 6.48 -6.90
C PRO A 61 -15.81 5.13 -6.16
N LEU A 62 -14.64 4.69 -5.68
CA LEU A 62 -14.51 3.43 -4.95
C LEU A 62 -15.22 3.48 -3.59
N THR A 63 -15.35 4.66 -3.00
CA THR A 63 -16.04 4.85 -1.72
C THR A 63 -17.54 4.56 -1.76
N LEU A 64 -18.10 4.47 -2.97
CA LEU A 64 -19.51 4.10 -3.19
C LEU A 64 -19.75 2.60 -3.06
N HIS A 65 -18.70 1.79 -3.01
CA HIS A 65 -18.84 0.35 -2.82
C HIS A 65 -19.14 0.03 -1.36
N ASP A 66 -20.15 -0.81 -1.13
CA ASP A 66 -20.62 -1.14 0.23
C ASP A 66 -19.53 -1.71 1.12
N ASN A 67 -18.62 -2.50 0.54
CA ASN A 67 -17.52 -3.13 1.26
C ASN A 67 -16.27 -2.25 1.39
N PHE A 68 -16.24 -1.06 0.80
CA PHE A 68 -15.05 -0.20 0.78
C PHE A 68 -14.44 -0.01 2.17
N LYS A 69 -15.28 0.32 3.14
CA LYS A 69 -14.85 0.60 4.52
C LYS A 69 -14.17 -0.58 5.20
N PHE A 70 -14.65 -1.79 4.92
CA PHE A 70 -14.18 -3.02 5.59
C PHE A 70 -13.06 -3.72 4.82
N ALA A 71 -13.04 -3.58 3.51
CA ALA A 71 -12.04 -4.19 2.65
C ALA A 71 -10.79 -3.33 2.45
N SER A 72 -10.86 -2.04 2.83
CA SER A 72 -9.75 -1.11 2.61
C SER A 72 -8.83 -1.02 3.82
N PHE A 73 -7.53 -1.10 3.59
CA PHE A 73 -6.52 -0.95 4.64
C PHE A 73 -5.24 -0.29 4.10
N GLY A 74 -4.43 0.22 5.01
CA GLY A 74 -3.17 0.88 4.70
C GLY A 74 -1.96 0.13 5.23
N VAL A 75 -0.84 0.26 4.55
CA VAL A 75 0.47 -0.25 5.00
C VAL A 75 1.52 0.83 4.82
N SER A 76 2.34 1.03 5.84
CA SER A 76 3.53 1.89 5.75
C SER A 76 4.74 1.06 5.32
N TYR A 77 5.46 1.58 4.34
CA TYR A 77 6.68 0.98 3.83
C TYR A 77 7.83 1.98 3.95
N GLU A 78 8.43 2.05 5.14
CA GLU A 78 9.39 3.11 5.48
C GLU A 78 10.65 3.06 4.62
N SER A 79 11.23 1.89 4.39
CA SER A 79 12.44 1.76 3.58
C SER A 79 12.25 2.23 2.14
N ASP A 80 11.04 2.10 1.61
CA ASP A 80 10.66 2.54 0.26
C ASP A 80 10.00 3.92 0.27
N ARG A 81 9.86 4.53 1.45
CA ARG A 81 9.16 5.82 1.63
C ARG A 81 7.79 5.81 0.96
N ALA A 82 7.05 4.72 1.14
CA ALA A 82 5.78 4.52 0.47
C ALA A 82 4.64 4.25 1.45
N TYR A 83 3.53 4.93 1.20
CA TYR A 83 2.23 4.58 1.74
C TYR A 83 1.51 3.70 0.73
N MET A 84 1.00 2.57 1.16
CA MET A 84 0.28 1.62 0.33
C MET A 84 -1.16 1.53 0.79
N LEU A 85 -2.08 1.86 -0.09
CA LEU A 85 -3.52 1.82 0.14
C LEU A 85 -4.11 0.65 -0.64
N PHE A 86 -4.58 -0.35 0.06
CA PHE A 86 -5.30 -1.50 -0.50
C PHE A 86 -6.79 -1.22 -0.48
N VAL A 87 -7.47 -1.37 -1.62
CA VAL A 87 -8.89 -1.05 -1.77
C VAL A 87 -9.58 -2.01 -2.75
N PRO A 88 -10.90 -2.23 -2.62
CA PRO A 88 -11.68 -2.97 -3.61
C PRO A 88 -11.75 -2.20 -4.93
N THR A 89 -11.89 -2.91 -6.05
CA THR A 89 -12.03 -2.32 -7.40
C THR A 89 -13.48 -2.14 -7.81
N ILE A 90 -14.33 -3.12 -7.47
CA ILE A 90 -15.75 -3.15 -7.82
C ILE A 90 -16.62 -3.41 -6.58
N SER A 91 -17.91 -3.15 -6.69
CA SER A 91 -18.86 -3.26 -5.58
C SER A 91 -19.05 -4.69 -5.03
N THR A 92 -18.73 -5.71 -5.83
CA THR A 92 -18.82 -7.11 -5.43
C THR A 92 -17.60 -7.63 -4.69
N ASP A 93 -16.49 -6.86 -4.68
CA ASP A 93 -15.28 -7.25 -4.00
C ASP A 93 -15.49 -7.22 -2.48
N THR A 94 -15.17 -8.33 -1.83
CA THR A 94 -15.23 -8.47 -0.36
C THR A 94 -13.89 -8.22 0.30
N VAL A 95 -12.83 -8.19 -0.49
CA VAL A 95 -11.44 -7.93 -0.10
C VAL A 95 -10.84 -6.85 -1.00
N ALA A 96 -9.69 -6.33 -0.63
CA ALA A 96 -8.96 -5.41 -1.51
C ALA A 96 -8.42 -6.16 -2.73
N THR A 97 -8.65 -5.62 -3.92
CA THR A 97 -8.23 -6.21 -5.20
C THR A 97 -7.21 -5.37 -5.94
N GLN A 98 -6.95 -4.16 -5.46
CA GLN A 98 -5.92 -3.28 -5.98
C GLN A 98 -5.19 -2.56 -4.85
N CYS A 99 -3.95 -2.17 -5.13
CA CYS A 99 -3.13 -1.36 -4.25
C CYS A 99 -2.70 -0.08 -4.95
N TRP A 100 -2.90 1.06 -4.27
CA TRP A 100 -2.37 2.35 -4.67
C TRP A 100 -1.16 2.69 -3.80
N ARG A 101 -0.01 2.80 -4.43
CA ARG A 101 1.25 3.13 -3.75
C ARG A 101 1.61 4.60 -3.97
N TYR A 102 1.71 5.33 -2.88
CA TYR A 102 2.20 6.71 -2.86
C TYR A 102 3.64 6.74 -2.40
N ASN A 103 4.53 7.27 -3.21
CA ASN A 103 5.91 7.50 -2.81
C ASN A 103 6.04 8.93 -2.24
N THR A 104 6.45 9.04 -0.98
CA THR A 104 6.52 10.34 -0.28
C THR A 104 7.65 11.24 -0.80
N PHE A 105 8.68 10.68 -1.43
CA PHE A 105 9.79 11.45 -1.99
C PHE A 105 9.44 12.04 -3.37
N THR A 106 8.91 11.22 -4.26
CA THR A 106 8.53 11.66 -5.62
C THR A 106 7.13 12.27 -5.68
N GLN A 107 6.34 12.12 -4.61
CA GLN A 107 4.92 12.52 -4.55
C GLN A 107 4.07 11.89 -5.66
N ALA A 108 4.48 10.74 -6.15
CA ALA A 108 3.82 10.05 -7.26
C ALA A 108 3.01 8.85 -6.76
N TRP A 109 1.89 8.63 -7.44
CA TRP A 109 1.02 7.48 -7.23
C TRP A 109 1.25 6.42 -8.31
N THR A 110 1.33 5.16 -7.90
CA THR A 110 1.34 3.99 -8.79
C THR A 110 0.25 3.02 -8.36
N ARG A 111 -0.30 2.25 -9.30
CA ARG A 111 -1.34 1.27 -9.04
C ARG A 111 -0.87 -0.13 -9.36
N TRP A 112 -1.17 -1.07 -8.49
CA TRP A 112 -0.96 -2.49 -8.67
C TRP A 112 -2.30 -3.21 -8.61
N ASN A 113 -2.53 -4.16 -9.49
CA ASN A 113 -3.65 -5.08 -9.40
C ASN A 113 -3.18 -6.29 -8.59
N LYS A 114 -3.48 -6.28 -7.31
CA LYS A 114 -3.07 -7.31 -6.36
C LYS A 114 -4.21 -7.55 -5.38
N PRO A 115 -4.84 -8.73 -5.40
CA PRO A 115 -5.79 -9.10 -4.36
C PRO A 115 -5.05 -9.30 -3.04
N ALA A 116 -5.60 -8.74 -1.96
CA ALA A 116 -5.00 -8.85 -0.64
C ALA A 116 -6.05 -8.76 0.46
N VAL A 117 -6.06 -9.73 1.35
CA VAL A 117 -6.87 -9.72 2.57
C VAL A 117 -6.18 -8.92 3.68
N CYS A 118 -4.86 -9.02 3.72
CA CYS A 118 -4.01 -8.30 4.67
C CYS A 118 -2.62 -8.13 4.07
N ALA A 119 -1.87 -7.15 4.58
CA ALA A 119 -0.47 -6.99 4.20
C ALA A 119 0.33 -6.40 5.36
N ASN A 120 1.61 -6.69 5.38
CA ASN A 120 2.55 -6.13 6.35
C ASN A 120 3.96 -6.10 5.79
N VAL A 121 4.77 -5.17 6.27
CA VAL A 121 6.19 -5.08 5.93
C VAL A 121 7.02 -5.71 7.05
N ASN A 122 7.83 -6.68 6.71
CA ASN A 122 8.80 -7.23 7.65
C ASN A 122 10.00 -6.29 7.78
N ILE A 123 10.15 -5.71 8.95
CA ILE A 123 11.21 -4.73 9.26
C ILE A 123 12.62 -5.32 9.09
N LYS A 124 12.79 -6.63 9.33
CA LYS A 124 14.11 -7.27 9.23
C LYS A 124 14.56 -7.50 7.79
N THR A 125 13.62 -7.84 6.91
CA THR A 125 13.90 -8.14 5.50
C THR A 125 13.61 -6.98 4.57
N ASN A 126 12.90 -5.95 5.07
CA ASN A 126 12.40 -4.83 4.29
C ASN A 126 11.57 -5.28 3.07
N LYS A 127 10.79 -6.34 3.25
CA LYS A 127 9.91 -6.87 2.21
C LYS A 127 8.46 -6.79 2.64
N LEU A 128 7.59 -6.52 1.68
CA LEU A 128 6.15 -6.57 1.84
C LEU A 128 5.68 -8.02 1.70
N TYR A 129 4.83 -8.43 2.62
CA TYR A 129 4.09 -9.69 2.57
C TYR A 129 2.61 -9.38 2.54
N TRP A 130 1.83 -10.12 1.74
CA TRP A 130 0.37 -9.99 1.73
C TRP A 130 -0.28 -11.36 1.61
N GLY A 131 -1.44 -11.50 2.27
CA GLY A 131 -2.30 -12.67 2.12
C GLY A 131 -3.13 -12.51 0.85
N ASN A 132 -3.03 -13.48 -0.06
CA ASN A 132 -3.79 -13.51 -1.29
C ASN A 132 -5.03 -14.39 -1.11
N ASP A 133 -6.22 -13.85 -1.37
CA ASP A 133 -7.49 -14.55 -1.22
C ASP A 133 -7.74 -15.57 -2.35
N ASP A 134 -7.23 -15.30 -3.54
CA ASP A 134 -7.46 -16.15 -4.72
C ASP A 134 -6.77 -17.52 -4.59
N ILE A 135 -5.60 -17.57 -3.97
CA ILE A 135 -4.76 -18.77 -3.88
C ILE A 135 -4.53 -19.27 -2.45
N ASN A 136 -5.09 -18.57 -1.44
CA ASN A 136 -4.90 -18.88 -0.02
C ASN A 136 -3.43 -19.00 0.40
N GLU A 137 -2.58 -18.17 -0.16
CA GLU A 137 -1.14 -18.13 0.10
C GLU A 137 -0.68 -16.78 0.61
N ILE A 138 0.49 -16.76 1.25
CA ILE A 138 1.19 -15.54 1.59
C ILE A 138 2.23 -15.29 0.51
N GLU A 139 2.05 -14.19 -0.21
CA GLU A 139 3.01 -13.74 -1.20
C GLU A 139 4.04 -12.81 -0.58
N GLU A 140 5.27 -12.86 -1.08
CA GLU A 140 6.38 -11.98 -0.70
C GLU A 140 6.75 -11.08 -1.87
N GLU A 141 6.95 -9.79 -1.57
CA GLU A 141 7.47 -8.85 -2.57
C GLU A 141 8.88 -9.23 -3.00
N ARG A 142 9.08 -9.26 -4.31
CA ARG A 142 10.36 -9.54 -4.91
C ARG A 142 11.18 -8.27 -5.05
N LYS A 143 12.23 -8.14 -4.23
CA LYS A 143 13.19 -7.02 -4.28
C LYS A 143 14.57 -7.41 -4.79
N SER A 144 14.67 -8.44 -5.61
CA SER A 144 15.95 -8.78 -6.20
C SER A 144 16.27 -7.82 -7.35
N PHE A 145 17.42 -7.16 -7.26
CA PHE A 145 18.03 -6.44 -8.36
C PHE A 145 18.93 -7.34 -9.18
N ASP A 146 19.15 -8.58 -8.74
CA ASP A 146 20.01 -9.52 -9.43
C ASP A 146 19.21 -10.22 -10.53
N ARG A 147 19.58 -9.92 -11.77
CA ARG A 147 19.00 -10.57 -12.94
C ARG A 147 19.30 -12.08 -12.97
N LEU A 148 20.42 -12.47 -12.41
CA LEU A 148 20.81 -13.88 -12.32
C LEU A 148 19.89 -14.64 -11.37
N ASP A 149 19.54 -14.05 -10.22
CA ASP A 149 18.58 -14.63 -9.28
C ASP A 149 17.16 -14.75 -9.89
N PHE A 150 16.80 -13.81 -10.75
CA PHE A 150 15.55 -13.88 -11.50
C PHE A 150 15.58 -14.97 -12.56
N ALA A 151 16.66 -15.05 -13.32
CA ALA A 151 16.87 -16.09 -14.34
C ALA A 151 16.94 -17.48 -13.71
N ASP A 152 17.70 -17.61 -12.61
CA ASP A 152 17.91 -18.86 -11.90
C ASP A 152 16.59 -19.45 -11.39
N ARG A 153 15.74 -18.65 -10.75
CA ARG A 153 14.43 -19.12 -10.30
C ARG A 153 13.45 -19.46 -11.42
N GLN A 154 13.59 -18.81 -12.56
CA GLN A 154 12.72 -19.05 -13.70
C GLN A 154 13.14 -20.30 -14.51
N TYR A 155 14.41 -20.66 -14.43
CA TYR A 155 14.98 -21.74 -15.22
C TYR A 155 15.26 -23.03 -14.41
N ASP A 156 15.21 -22.96 -13.09
CA ASP A 156 15.64 -24.09 -12.23
C ASP A 156 14.64 -25.25 -12.14
N THR A 157 13.40 -25.07 -12.57
CA THR A 157 12.39 -26.12 -12.38
C THR A 157 11.62 -26.56 -13.63
N GLU A 158 11.69 -25.87 -14.76
CA GLU A 158 10.79 -26.13 -15.88
C GLU A 158 11.41 -26.02 -17.27
N ILE A 159 12.73 -26.18 -17.43
CA ILE A 159 13.27 -26.32 -18.77
C ILE A 159 12.96 -27.74 -19.24
N PRO A 160 12.05 -27.91 -20.20
CA PRO A 160 11.84 -29.21 -20.80
C PRO A 160 13.15 -29.71 -21.40
N PRO A 161 13.39 -31.01 -21.46
CA PRO A 161 14.58 -31.58 -22.09
C PRO A 161 14.66 -31.08 -23.55
N GLY A 162 15.53 -30.15 -23.80
CA GLY A 162 15.63 -29.46 -25.09
C GLY A 162 15.78 -27.94 -24.99
N GLY A 163 15.71 -27.41 -23.75
CA GLY A 163 16.02 -26.03 -23.34
C GLY A 163 15.68 -24.93 -24.32
N TYR A 164 15.25 -23.79 -23.82
CA TYR A 164 15.29 -22.57 -24.64
C TYR A 164 16.77 -22.22 -24.86
N ASP A 165 17.23 -22.35 -26.06
CA ASP A 165 18.54 -21.84 -26.47
C ASP A 165 18.47 -20.30 -26.47
N VAL A 166 18.90 -19.70 -25.38
CA VAL A 166 18.93 -18.24 -25.21
C VAL A 166 19.95 -17.59 -26.13
N SER A 167 20.85 -18.39 -26.72
CA SER A 167 21.85 -17.92 -27.67
C SER A 167 21.26 -17.59 -29.07
N ALA A 168 20.05 -18.07 -29.35
CA ALA A 168 19.36 -17.85 -30.61
C ALA A 168 18.51 -16.57 -30.67
N SER A 169 18.35 -15.83 -29.56
CA SER A 169 17.55 -14.59 -29.53
C SER A 169 18.38 -13.32 -29.69
N THR A 170 19.61 -13.42 -30.14
CA THR A 170 20.43 -12.26 -30.48
C THR A 170 20.32 -11.94 -31.96
N ILE A 171 19.27 -11.27 -32.34
CA ILE A 171 19.20 -10.45 -33.55
C ILE A 171 18.58 -9.12 -33.20
#